data_3ae8e66a2946d5c68f693d9149f886b2
#
_entry.id   3ae8e66a2946d5c68f693d9149f886b2
#
_cell.length_a   1.000
_cell.length_b   1.000
_cell.length_c   1.000
_cell.angle_alpha   90.00
_cell.angle_beta   90.00
_cell.angle_gamma   90.00
#
_symmetry.space_group_name_H-M   'P 1'
#
loop_
_entity.id
_entity.type
_entity.pdbx_description
1 polymer ?
#
loop_
_entity_poly.entity_id
_entity_poly.type
_entity_poly.pdbx_seq_one_letter_code
_entity_poly.pdbx_strand_id
1 'polypeptide(L)'
;MSQVHVIIGEDDYLVSEAAKRIIGDGVGLETVDSANSTNEELQLRDLREAEASLLTPPFLDPKKTTWWRNVGFLPQSGKGGSSEAVKAALEKFAEKLAAADLPENQHFILSGPRLLQTSIFAKTLKASVEMVVFSAGKPWEQAKAAAVRVIDLAKEMGLSFERGAAEVFVARVGPDSRSLASELAKMRDYLGGERSTIAAADIAEVTSQGVGVEPEIWAITDALGERNFAKVLDSVSRFERENGFAVLVTTVVEKFFRQLAELKDAEAKGRFGEATEGMNPYAARKNQGFLRNWSLNELRAARYRFLELRERAVSSSSADALVVARLEQVCRRRVAR
;
A
#
# COMPACT_ATOMS: atom_id res chain seq x y z
N MET A 1 -3.70 -8.98 -31.36
CA MET A 1 -3.59 -8.69 -29.89
C MET A 1 -4.93 -9.02 -29.26
N SER A 2 -4.99 -9.47 -28.04
CA SER A 2 -6.28 -9.70 -27.37
C SER A 2 -7.04 -8.37 -27.25
N GLN A 3 -8.34 -8.39 -27.47
CA GLN A 3 -9.21 -7.23 -27.34
C GLN A 3 -9.88 -7.18 -25.96
N VAL A 4 -9.78 -8.26 -25.20
CA VAL A 4 -10.26 -8.36 -23.82
C VAL A 4 -9.06 -8.46 -22.88
N HIS A 5 -9.00 -7.60 -21.90
CA HIS A 5 -7.91 -7.50 -20.95
C HIS A 5 -8.44 -7.57 -19.51
N VAL A 6 -7.76 -8.32 -18.66
CA VAL A 6 -8.09 -8.40 -17.23
C VAL A 6 -6.88 -7.94 -16.43
N ILE A 7 -7.04 -6.89 -15.63
CA ILE A 7 -5.96 -6.24 -14.87
C ILE A 7 -6.29 -6.31 -13.39
N ILE A 8 -5.51 -7.08 -12.64
CA ILE A 8 -5.77 -7.34 -11.22
C ILE A 8 -4.59 -6.84 -10.37
N GLY A 9 -4.88 -6.09 -9.33
CA GLY A 9 -3.86 -5.64 -8.38
C GLY A 9 -4.41 -4.75 -7.28
N GLU A 10 -3.78 -4.79 -6.12
CA GLU A 10 -4.10 -3.91 -4.98
C GLU A 10 -3.51 -2.50 -5.15
N ASP A 11 -2.51 -2.34 -5.99
CA ASP A 11 -1.91 -1.06 -6.36
C ASP A 11 -2.74 -0.43 -7.48
N ASP A 12 -3.64 0.48 -7.11
CA ASP A 12 -4.58 1.15 -8.02
C ASP A 12 -3.88 2.01 -9.07
N TYR A 13 -2.69 2.52 -8.75
CA TYR A 13 -1.88 3.28 -9.69
C TYR A 13 -1.39 2.39 -10.85
N LEU A 14 -0.79 1.24 -10.54
CA LEU A 14 -0.31 0.30 -11.56
C LEU A 14 -1.45 -0.25 -12.42
N VAL A 15 -2.58 -0.58 -11.79
CA VAL A 15 -3.78 -1.03 -12.49
C VAL A 15 -4.30 0.05 -13.45
N SER A 16 -4.35 1.29 -12.99
CA SER A 16 -4.81 2.41 -13.80
C SER A 16 -3.86 2.71 -14.96
N GLU A 17 -2.55 2.69 -14.73
CA GLU A 17 -1.56 2.94 -15.79
C GLU A 17 -1.58 1.83 -16.85
N ALA A 18 -1.73 0.56 -16.45
CA ALA A 18 -1.87 -0.53 -17.39
C ALA A 18 -3.16 -0.39 -18.24
N ALA A 19 -4.27 0.01 -17.63
CA ALA A 19 -5.52 0.28 -18.36
C ALA A 19 -5.37 1.46 -19.33
N LYS A 20 -4.75 2.57 -18.91
CA LYS A 20 -4.53 3.75 -19.76
C LYS A 20 -3.69 3.45 -21.00
N ARG A 21 -2.71 2.55 -20.91
CA ARG A 21 -1.92 2.12 -22.09
C ARG A 21 -2.77 1.47 -23.17
N ILE A 22 -3.81 0.73 -22.76
CA ILE A 22 -4.77 0.09 -23.70
C ILE A 22 -5.76 1.14 -24.22
N ILE A 23 -6.26 2.02 -23.35
CA ILE A 23 -7.20 3.09 -23.69
C ILE A 23 -6.57 4.06 -24.71
N GLY A 24 -5.29 4.43 -24.52
CA GLY A 24 -4.58 5.36 -25.38
C GLY A 24 -5.08 6.80 -25.22
N ASP A 25 -5.56 7.42 -26.30
CA ASP A 25 -6.03 8.81 -26.33
C ASP A 25 -7.40 9.04 -25.64
N GLY A 26 -8.06 7.96 -25.21
CA GLY A 26 -9.36 8.01 -24.53
C GLY A 26 -10.57 8.25 -25.43
N VAL A 27 -10.40 8.30 -26.74
CA VAL A 27 -11.53 8.42 -27.68
C VAL A 27 -12.40 7.16 -27.59
N GLY A 28 -13.72 7.35 -27.47
CA GLY A 28 -14.69 6.25 -27.33
C GLY A 28 -14.55 5.45 -26.01
N LEU A 29 -14.07 6.09 -24.93
CA LEU A 29 -13.98 5.45 -23.62
C LEU A 29 -15.34 5.45 -22.91
N GLU A 30 -15.85 4.27 -22.62
CA GLU A 30 -16.97 4.04 -21.71
C GLU A 30 -16.45 3.47 -20.38
N THR A 31 -16.93 3.98 -19.26
CA THR A 31 -16.45 3.52 -17.93
C THR A 31 -17.62 3.06 -17.07
N VAL A 32 -17.52 1.82 -16.59
CA VAL A 32 -18.39 1.27 -15.54
C VAL A 32 -17.57 1.23 -14.26
N ASP A 33 -17.99 1.95 -13.21
CA ASP A 33 -17.23 2.06 -11.96
C ASP A 33 -17.94 1.38 -10.80
N SER A 34 -17.35 0.30 -10.30
CA SER A 34 -17.91 -0.51 -9.20
C SER A 34 -17.32 -0.17 -7.81
N ALA A 35 -16.65 0.98 -7.64
CA ALA A 35 -16.07 1.38 -6.35
C ALA A 35 -17.09 1.42 -5.20
N ASN A 36 -18.35 1.76 -5.51
CA ASN A 36 -19.43 1.89 -4.54
C ASN A 36 -20.44 0.72 -4.56
N SER A 37 -20.14 -0.37 -5.26
CA SER A 37 -21.04 -1.52 -5.41
C SER A 37 -20.95 -2.48 -4.24
N THR A 38 -21.49 -2.03 -3.10
CA THR A 38 -21.34 -2.69 -1.78
C THR A 38 -22.40 -3.78 -1.52
N ASN A 39 -23.46 -3.85 -2.32
CA ASN A 39 -24.54 -4.83 -2.17
C ASN A 39 -24.83 -5.58 -3.49
N GLU A 40 -25.57 -6.69 -3.39
CA GLU A 40 -25.89 -7.58 -4.51
C GLU A 40 -26.56 -6.84 -5.68
N GLU A 41 -27.52 -5.98 -5.40
CA GLU A 41 -28.29 -5.26 -6.42
C GLU A 41 -27.38 -4.36 -7.27
N LEU A 42 -26.50 -3.59 -6.62
CA LEU A 42 -25.54 -2.72 -7.30
C LEU A 42 -24.52 -3.53 -8.10
N GLN A 43 -24.01 -4.63 -7.54
CA GLN A 43 -23.07 -5.52 -8.23
C GLN A 43 -23.67 -6.13 -9.49
N LEU A 44 -24.91 -6.62 -9.42
CA LEU A 44 -25.63 -7.17 -10.57
C LEU A 44 -26.02 -6.09 -11.59
N ARG A 45 -26.29 -4.86 -11.16
CA ARG A 45 -26.53 -3.72 -12.05
C ARG A 45 -25.28 -3.42 -12.86
N ASP A 46 -24.13 -3.23 -12.20
CA ASP A 46 -22.86 -2.89 -12.85
C ASP A 46 -22.40 -4.01 -13.79
N LEU A 47 -22.62 -5.26 -13.42
CA LEU A 47 -22.33 -6.41 -14.28
C LEU A 47 -23.18 -6.36 -15.56
N ARG A 48 -24.48 -6.06 -15.45
CA ARG A 48 -25.37 -5.92 -16.62
C ARG A 48 -24.96 -4.75 -17.50
N GLU A 49 -24.54 -3.64 -16.90
CA GLU A 49 -24.04 -2.46 -17.63
C GLU A 49 -22.77 -2.79 -18.39
N ALA A 50 -21.81 -3.46 -17.73
CA ALA A 50 -20.57 -3.92 -18.36
C ALA A 50 -20.84 -4.93 -19.50
N GLU A 51 -21.77 -5.85 -19.30
CA GLU A 51 -22.21 -6.80 -20.33
C GLU A 51 -22.88 -6.09 -21.52
N ALA A 52 -23.76 -5.15 -21.27
CA ALA A 52 -24.40 -4.37 -22.32
C ALA A 52 -23.38 -3.58 -23.14
N SER A 53 -22.41 -2.96 -22.47
CA SER A 53 -21.34 -2.23 -23.13
C SER A 53 -20.41 -3.15 -23.94
N LEU A 54 -20.08 -4.35 -23.45
CA LEU A 54 -19.32 -5.38 -24.19
C LEU A 54 -19.99 -5.75 -25.52
N LEU A 55 -21.31 -5.93 -25.48
CA LEU A 55 -22.10 -6.39 -26.65
C LEU A 55 -22.48 -5.28 -27.63
N THR A 56 -22.29 -4.01 -27.25
CA THR A 56 -22.63 -2.86 -28.09
C THR A 56 -21.38 -2.41 -28.87
N PRO A 57 -21.37 -2.52 -30.21
CA PRO A 57 -20.24 -2.07 -31.02
C PRO A 57 -20.11 -0.55 -31.04
N PRO A 58 -18.94 0.01 -31.43
CA PRO A 58 -18.78 1.45 -31.62
C PRO A 58 -19.72 1.95 -32.71
N PHE A 59 -20.41 3.05 -32.45
CA PHE A 59 -21.38 3.61 -33.37
C PHE A 59 -21.03 5.03 -33.84
N LEU A 60 -20.65 5.91 -32.93
CA LEU A 60 -20.28 7.30 -33.23
C LEU A 60 -18.78 7.49 -33.34
N ASP A 61 -18.04 6.83 -32.49
CA ASP A 61 -16.59 6.94 -32.44
C ASP A 61 -15.91 5.87 -33.32
N PRO A 62 -14.72 6.16 -33.86
CA PRO A 62 -13.97 5.20 -34.71
C PRO A 62 -13.51 3.97 -33.93
N LYS A 63 -13.44 4.08 -32.60
CA LYS A 63 -13.09 2.98 -31.68
C LYS A 63 -13.91 3.06 -30.41
N LYS A 64 -14.00 1.96 -29.68
CA LYS A 64 -14.66 1.89 -28.37
C LYS A 64 -13.76 1.12 -27.40
N THR A 65 -13.57 1.68 -26.23
CA THR A 65 -12.94 0.97 -25.11
C THR A 65 -13.86 1.03 -23.91
N THR A 66 -14.32 -0.13 -23.45
CA THR A 66 -15.09 -0.23 -22.22
C THR A 66 -14.14 -0.57 -21.08
N TRP A 67 -14.10 0.25 -20.05
CA TRP A 67 -13.34 -0.01 -18.84
C TRP A 67 -14.25 -0.24 -17.65
N TRP A 68 -14.43 -1.52 -17.26
CA TRP A 68 -15.09 -1.88 -16.01
C TRP A 68 -14.05 -1.93 -14.90
N ARG A 69 -14.06 -0.93 -14.05
CA ARG A 69 -13.02 -0.69 -13.03
C ARG A 69 -13.54 -0.88 -11.61
N ASN A 70 -12.60 -1.07 -10.68
CA ASN A 70 -12.84 -1.18 -9.23
C ASN A 70 -13.78 -2.36 -8.87
N VAL A 71 -13.69 -3.46 -9.61
CA VAL A 71 -14.56 -4.62 -9.38
C VAL A 71 -14.08 -5.38 -8.13
N GLY A 72 -14.50 -4.91 -6.95
CA GLY A 72 -14.09 -5.46 -5.65
C GLY A 72 -14.76 -6.78 -5.29
N PHE A 73 -15.78 -7.18 -6.03
CA PHE A 73 -16.59 -8.38 -5.79
C PHE A 73 -16.23 -9.56 -6.72
N LEU A 74 -15.10 -9.51 -7.41
CA LEU A 74 -14.55 -10.67 -8.11
C LEU A 74 -14.28 -11.82 -7.14
N PRO A 75 -14.31 -13.09 -7.59
CA PRO A 75 -14.06 -14.24 -6.71
C PRO A 75 -12.76 -14.10 -5.91
N GLN A 76 -12.87 -14.21 -4.59
CA GLN A 76 -11.75 -14.05 -3.64
C GLN A 76 -11.68 -15.23 -2.67
N SER A 77 -10.53 -15.45 -2.02
CA SER A 77 -10.39 -16.41 -0.91
C SER A 77 -10.90 -15.80 0.40
N GLY A 78 -11.69 -16.54 1.18
CA GLY A 78 -12.16 -16.15 2.52
C GLY A 78 -13.66 -15.83 2.62
N LYS A 79 -14.11 -15.39 3.81
CA LYS A 79 -15.52 -15.18 4.16
C LYS A 79 -16.16 -13.89 3.60
N GLY A 80 -15.46 -13.10 2.79
CA GLY A 80 -15.94 -11.83 2.23
C GLY A 80 -16.39 -11.93 0.77
N GLY A 81 -16.79 -13.09 0.30
CA GLY A 81 -17.18 -13.32 -1.08
C GLY A 81 -18.56 -12.75 -1.43
N SER A 82 -18.77 -12.49 -2.72
CA SER A 82 -20.05 -12.13 -3.30
C SER A 82 -21.12 -13.19 -3.02
N SER A 83 -22.39 -12.77 -3.12
CA SER A 83 -23.51 -13.71 -3.02
C SER A 83 -23.46 -14.77 -4.13
N GLU A 84 -24.16 -15.88 -3.94
CA GLU A 84 -24.21 -16.95 -4.95
C GLU A 84 -24.79 -16.45 -6.27
N ALA A 85 -25.74 -15.52 -6.22
CA ALA A 85 -26.32 -14.91 -7.42
C ALA A 85 -25.27 -14.11 -8.21
N VAL A 86 -24.43 -13.31 -7.52
CA VAL A 86 -23.36 -12.54 -8.16
C VAL A 86 -22.25 -13.48 -8.69
N LYS A 87 -21.91 -14.54 -7.97
CA LYS A 87 -20.92 -15.53 -8.45
C LYS A 87 -21.38 -16.21 -9.72
N ALA A 88 -22.63 -16.70 -9.75
CA ALA A 88 -23.20 -17.33 -10.93
C ALA A 88 -23.28 -16.36 -12.13
N ALA A 89 -23.59 -15.08 -11.87
CA ALA A 89 -23.61 -14.06 -12.90
C ALA A 89 -22.21 -13.75 -13.45
N LEU A 90 -21.19 -13.67 -12.57
CA LEU A 90 -19.80 -13.49 -12.96
C LEU A 90 -19.27 -14.66 -13.79
N GLU A 91 -19.62 -15.90 -13.44
CA GLU A 91 -19.20 -17.09 -14.20
C GLU A 91 -19.77 -17.08 -15.61
N LYS A 92 -21.07 -16.76 -15.76
CA LYS A 92 -21.69 -16.57 -17.09
C LYS A 92 -21.06 -15.43 -17.87
N PHE A 93 -20.70 -14.35 -17.19
CA PHE A 93 -20.02 -13.23 -17.82
C PHE A 93 -18.62 -13.61 -18.29
N ALA A 94 -17.89 -14.43 -17.51
CA ALA A 94 -16.58 -14.94 -17.91
C ALA A 94 -16.66 -15.79 -19.19
N GLU A 95 -17.70 -16.63 -19.34
CA GLU A 95 -17.94 -17.40 -20.57
C GLU A 95 -18.16 -16.46 -21.77
N LYS A 96 -18.93 -15.38 -21.59
CA LYS A 96 -19.16 -14.38 -22.63
C LYS A 96 -17.88 -13.63 -23.00
N LEU A 97 -17.10 -13.22 -22.02
CA LEU A 97 -15.79 -12.59 -22.26
C LEU A 97 -14.80 -13.50 -22.99
N ALA A 98 -14.77 -14.79 -22.61
CA ALA A 98 -13.87 -15.77 -23.23
C ALA A 98 -14.27 -16.11 -24.67
N ALA A 99 -15.56 -16.02 -24.98
CA ALA A 99 -16.13 -16.27 -26.30
C ALA A 99 -16.29 -14.99 -27.14
N ALA A 100 -15.97 -13.82 -26.60
CA ALA A 100 -16.17 -12.55 -27.29
C ALA A 100 -15.24 -12.43 -28.50
N ASP A 101 -15.84 -12.29 -29.67
CA ASP A 101 -15.16 -11.96 -30.92
C ASP A 101 -15.43 -10.48 -31.22
N LEU A 102 -14.61 -9.63 -30.60
CA LEU A 102 -14.75 -8.18 -30.71
C LEU A 102 -14.09 -7.67 -32.00
N PRO A 103 -14.67 -6.65 -32.67
CA PRO A 103 -14.01 -5.98 -33.77
C PRO A 103 -12.68 -5.35 -33.34
N GLU A 104 -11.72 -5.19 -34.27
CA GLU A 104 -10.39 -4.66 -33.98
C GLU A 104 -10.39 -3.28 -33.29
N ASN A 105 -11.43 -2.51 -33.48
CA ASN A 105 -11.61 -1.20 -32.90
C ASN A 105 -12.42 -1.21 -31.59
N GLN A 106 -12.69 -2.38 -31.01
CA GLN A 106 -13.40 -2.50 -29.72
C GLN A 106 -12.53 -3.24 -28.70
N HIS A 107 -12.30 -2.62 -27.55
CA HIS A 107 -11.58 -3.21 -26.43
C HIS A 107 -12.44 -3.27 -25.17
N PHE A 108 -12.24 -4.29 -24.37
CA PHE A 108 -12.87 -4.43 -23.06
C PHE A 108 -11.80 -4.65 -22.00
N ILE A 109 -11.80 -3.82 -20.96
CA ILE A 109 -10.88 -3.90 -19.83
C ILE A 109 -11.67 -4.15 -18.56
N LEU A 110 -11.40 -5.24 -17.86
CA LEU A 110 -11.89 -5.51 -16.51
C LEU A 110 -10.76 -5.31 -15.53
N SER A 111 -10.96 -4.48 -14.49
CA SER A 111 -9.96 -4.31 -13.46
C SER A 111 -10.54 -4.36 -12.04
N GLY A 112 -9.77 -4.95 -11.12
CA GLY A 112 -10.15 -5.10 -9.73
C GLY A 112 -8.96 -5.36 -8.81
N PRO A 113 -9.16 -5.23 -7.48
CA PRO A 113 -8.06 -5.33 -6.53
C PRO A 113 -7.55 -6.75 -6.37
N ARG A 114 -8.43 -7.74 -6.42
CA ARG A 114 -8.09 -9.15 -6.16
C ARG A 114 -8.91 -10.09 -7.02
N LEU A 115 -8.30 -11.22 -7.40
CA LEU A 115 -8.96 -12.33 -8.09
C LEU A 115 -8.34 -13.65 -7.64
N LEU A 116 -9.18 -14.58 -7.18
CA LEU A 116 -8.75 -15.95 -6.87
C LEU A 116 -8.44 -16.70 -8.16
N GLN A 117 -7.15 -16.93 -8.41
CA GLN A 117 -6.65 -17.54 -9.64
C GLN A 117 -7.11 -19.00 -9.87
N THR A 118 -7.61 -19.65 -8.81
CA THR A 118 -8.17 -21.01 -8.87
C THR A 118 -9.68 -21.04 -9.05
N SER A 119 -10.36 -19.87 -9.07
CA SER A 119 -11.81 -19.78 -9.30
C SER A 119 -12.20 -20.22 -10.70
N ILE A 120 -13.45 -20.60 -10.89
CA ILE A 120 -14.02 -20.94 -12.20
C ILE A 120 -13.88 -19.72 -13.13
N PHE A 121 -14.25 -18.54 -12.67
CA PHE A 121 -14.11 -17.28 -13.38
C PHE A 121 -12.69 -17.08 -13.96
N ALA A 122 -11.66 -17.18 -13.12
CA ALA A 122 -10.28 -17.00 -13.57
C ALA A 122 -9.83 -18.10 -14.56
N LYS A 123 -10.23 -19.35 -14.34
CA LYS A 123 -9.89 -20.46 -15.21
C LYS A 123 -10.52 -20.31 -16.59
N THR A 124 -11.78 -19.88 -16.67
CA THR A 124 -12.49 -19.64 -17.93
C THR A 124 -11.78 -18.57 -18.76
N LEU A 125 -11.30 -17.51 -18.13
CA LEU A 125 -10.65 -16.39 -18.84
C LEU A 125 -9.21 -16.70 -19.28
N LYS A 126 -8.45 -17.49 -18.51
CA LYS A 126 -7.01 -17.76 -18.76
C LYS A 126 -6.68 -18.28 -20.17
N ALA A 127 -7.62 -18.96 -20.82
CA ALA A 127 -7.39 -19.57 -22.12
C ALA A 127 -7.52 -18.57 -23.30
N SER A 128 -8.26 -17.48 -23.11
CA SER A 128 -8.70 -16.60 -24.21
C SER A 128 -8.41 -15.12 -23.99
N VAL A 129 -8.03 -14.72 -22.76
CA VAL A 129 -7.94 -13.32 -22.35
C VAL A 129 -6.55 -13.00 -21.82
N GLU A 130 -6.01 -11.86 -22.21
CA GLU A 130 -4.77 -11.35 -21.63
C GLU A 130 -5.00 -10.90 -20.18
N MET A 131 -4.30 -11.53 -19.24
CA MET A 131 -4.43 -11.26 -17.82
C MET A 131 -3.13 -10.73 -17.24
N VAL A 132 -3.16 -9.51 -16.72
CA VAL A 132 -2.06 -8.86 -15.99
C VAL A 132 -2.38 -8.87 -14.49
N VAL A 133 -1.46 -9.38 -13.67
CA VAL A 133 -1.64 -9.45 -12.21
C VAL A 133 -0.48 -8.75 -11.52
N PHE A 134 -0.79 -7.65 -10.85
CA PHE A 134 0.14 -6.95 -9.98
C PHE A 134 0.03 -7.51 -8.56
N SER A 135 1.01 -8.30 -8.14
CA SER A 135 1.06 -8.84 -6.78
C SER A 135 1.63 -7.81 -5.82
N ALA A 136 0.94 -7.54 -4.72
CA ALA A 136 1.43 -6.64 -3.69
C ALA A 136 2.69 -7.16 -2.96
N GLY A 137 2.99 -8.46 -3.07
CA GLY A 137 4.09 -9.09 -2.33
C GLY A 137 3.90 -9.04 -0.81
N LYS A 138 4.84 -9.60 -0.07
CA LYS A 138 4.85 -9.50 1.39
C LYS A 138 5.40 -8.12 1.82
N PRO A 139 4.98 -7.54 2.96
CA PRO A 139 5.41 -6.21 3.38
C PRO A 139 6.92 -5.98 3.36
N TRP A 140 7.72 -6.99 3.70
CA TRP A 140 9.20 -6.90 3.68
C TRP A 140 9.82 -7.04 2.28
N GLU A 141 9.04 -7.48 1.30
CA GLU A 141 9.45 -7.55 -0.10
C GLU A 141 9.07 -6.28 -0.85
N GLN A 142 8.16 -5.47 -0.29
CA GLN A 142 7.60 -4.28 -0.93
C GLN A 142 8.66 -3.25 -1.30
N ALA A 143 9.61 -2.96 -0.40
CA ALA A 143 10.70 -2.01 -0.68
C ALA A 143 11.58 -2.48 -1.84
N LYS A 144 11.92 -3.78 -1.88
CA LYS A 144 12.70 -4.36 -2.98
C LYS A 144 11.92 -4.37 -4.29
N ALA A 145 10.63 -4.73 -4.23
CA ALA A 145 9.76 -4.69 -5.39
C ALA A 145 9.53 -3.24 -5.88
N ALA A 146 9.45 -2.27 -4.96
CA ALA A 146 9.35 -0.85 -5.29
C ALA A 146 10.63 -0.33 -5.97
N ALA A 147 11.82 -0.79 -5.55
CA ALA A 147 13.08 -0.43 -6.21
C ALA A 147 13.16 -0.95 -7.65
N VAL A 148 12.66 -2.15 -7.91
CA VAL A 148 12.55 -2.67 -9.29
C VAL A 148 11.55 -1.84 -10.10
N ARG A 149 10.35 -1.60 -9.54
CA ARG A 149 9.31 -0.80 -10.21
C ARG A 149 9.77 0.61 -10.55
N VAL A 150 10.46 1.28 -9.63
CA VAL A 150 10.89 2.67 -9.86
C VAL A 150 11.94 2.76 -10.98
N ILE A 151 12.77 1.73 -11.14
CA ILE A 151 13.71 1.63 -12.27
C ILE A 151 12.95 1.51 -13.59
N ASP A 152 11.89 0.70 -13.64
CA ASP A 152 11.08 0.53 -14.85
C ASP A 152 10.28 1.80 -15.17
N LEU A 153 9.68 2.45 -14.17
CA LEU A 153 9.02 3.75 -14.33
C LEU A 153 9.99 4.84 -14.82
N ALA A 154 11.22 4.86 -14.28
CA ALA A 154 12.25 5.81 -14.72
C ALA A 154 12.60 5.60 -16.19
N LYS A 155 12.79 4.35 -16.64
CA LYS A 155 13.07 4.02 -18.05
C LYS A 155 11.95 4.50 -18.98
N GLU A 156 10.69 4.34 -18.59
CA GLU A 156 9.53 4.82 -19.36
C GLU A 156 9.53 6.34 -19.50
N MET A 157 10.07 7.05 -18.50
CA MET A 157 10.24 8.51 -18.52
C MET A 157 11.55 8.97 -19.20
N GLY A 158 12.36 8.03 -19.74
CA GLY A 158 13.67 8.33 -20.33
C GLY A 158 14.76 8.58 -19.30
N LEU A 159 14.56 8.15 -18.05
CA LEU A 159 15.49 8.33 -16.94
C LEU A 159 16.19 7.01 -16.58
N SER A 160 17.31 7.13 -15.90
CA SER A 160 18.04 6.01 -15.30
C SER A 160 18.55 6.40 -13.91
N PHE A 161 18.87 5.42 -13.08
CA PHE A 161 19.47 5.64 -11.77
C PHE A 161 20.95 5.27 -11.78
N GLU A 162 21.76 6.02 -11.06
CA GLU A 162 23.09 5.55 -10.66
C GLU A 162 22.97 4.30 -9.76
N ARG A 163 24.08 3.56 -9.65
CA ARG A 163 24.13 2.34 -8.84
C ARG A 163 23.72 2.62 -7.38
N GLY A 164 22.68 1.97 -6.89
CA GLY A 164 22.18 2.11 -5.52
C GLY A 164 21.26 3.33 -5.31
N ALA A 165 21.11 4.21 -6.30
CA ALA A 165 20.29 5.42 -6.15
C ALA A 165 18.78 5.09 -6.13
N ALA A 166 18.33 4.02 -6.80
CA ALA A 166 16.93 3.61 -6.77
C ALA A 166 16.47 3.18 -5.38
N GLU A 167 17.31 2.47 -4.64
CA GLU A 167 17.06 2.09 -3.25
C GLU A 167 17.00 3.30 -2.33
N VAL A 168 17.88 4.28 -2.52
CA VAL A 168 17.86 5.56 -1.78
C VAL A 168 16.57 6.33 -2.09
N PHE A 169 16.16 6.36 -3.37
CA PHE A 169 14.92 7.01 -3.78
C PHE A 169 13.70 6.38 -3.11
N VAL A 170 13.58 5.05 -3.16
CA VAL A 170 12.47 4.33 -2.50
C VAL A 170 12.49 4.49 -0.99
N ALA A 171 13.68 4.48 -0.37
CA ALA A 171 13.81 4.71 1.07
C ALA A 171 13.33 6.11 1.49
N ARG A 172 13.49 7.10 0.61
CA ARG A 172 13.10 8.48 0.88
C ARG A 172 11.64 8.78 0.54
N VAL A 173 11.16 8.28 -0.59
CA VAL A 173 9.78 8.52 -1.10
C VAL A 173 8.77 7.54 -0.50
N GLY A 174 9.21 6.33 -0.14
CA GLY A 174 8.34 5.22 0.25
C GLY A 174 8.01 4.29 -0.91
N PRO A 175 7.33 3.14 -0.64
CA PRO A 175 7.05 2.11 -1.64
C PRO A 175 5.77 2.35 -2.47
N ASP A 176 5.04 3.43 -2.23
CA ASP A 176 3.80 3.76 -2.94
C ASP A 176 4.07 4.15 -4.38
N SER A 177 3.45 3.44 -5.34
CA SER A 177 3.76 3.60 -6.76
C SER A 177 3.36 4.96 -7.32
N ARG A 178 2.28 5.58 -6.81
CA ARG A 178 1.84 6.92 -7.22
C ARG A 178 2.83 7.98 -6.76
N SER A 179 3.27 7.89 -5.51
CA SER A 179 4.28 8.77 -4.94
C SER A 179 5.61 8.65 -5.69
N LEU A 180 6.06 7.43 -5.96
CA LEU A 180 7.27 7.18 -6.75
C LEU A 180 7.18 7.80 -8.15
N ALA A 181 6.07 7.64 -8.85
CA ALA A 181 5.87 8.22 -10.18
C ALA A 181 5.82 9.75 -10.15
N SER A 182 5.17 10.34 -9.13
CA SER A 182 5.10 11.79 -8.95
C SER A 182 6.48 12.38 -8.67
N GLU A 183 7.27 11.76 -7.80
CA GLU A 183 8.63 12.21 -7.49
C GLU A 183 9.58 12.03 -8.69
N LEU A 184 9.42 10.94 -9.48
CA LEU A 184 10.17 10.77 -10.73
C LEU A 184 9.84 11.86 -11.76
N ALA A 185 8.58 12.28 -11.86
CA ALA A 185 8.21 13.39 -12.74
C ALA A 185 8.93 14.69 -12.33
N LYS A 186 9.01 14.99 -11.03
CA LYS A 186 9.79 16.13 -10.52
C LYS A 186 11.28 15.98 -10.81
N MET A 187 11.84 14.78 -10.65
CA MET A 187 13.24 14.52 -11.01
C MET A 187 13.52 14.77 -12.48
N ARG A 188 12.62 14.32 -13.37
CA ARG A 188 12.74 14.59 -14.82
C ARG A 188 12.76 16.09 -15.11
N ASP A 189 11.84 16.83 -14.50
CA ASP A 189 11.72 18.28 -14.70
C ASP A 189 12.95 19.02 -14.13
N TYR A 190 13.48 18.59 -12.99
CA TYR A 190 14.71 19.12 -12.39
C TYR A 190 15.96 18.88 -13.27
N LEU A 191 16.09 17.69 -13.85
CA LEU A 191 17.20 17.35 -14.73
C LEU A 191 17.14 18.11 -16.08
N GLY A 192 15.98 18.69 -16.44
CA GLY A 192 15.81 19.62 -17.54
C GLY A 192 16.14 19.09 -18.93
N GLY A 193 16.29 17.76 -19.07
CA GLY A 193 16.71 17.12 -20.33
C GLY A 193 18.21 17.17 -20.61
N GLU A 194 19.02 17.90 -19.82
CA GLU A 194 20.48 17.94 -19.94
C GLU A 194 21.13 16.64 -19.44
N ARG A 195 20.51 16.00 -18.46
CA ARG A 195 20.90 14.70 -17.89
C ARG A 195 19.69 13.79 -17.83
N SER A 196 19.93 12.49 -18.00
CA SER A 196 18.91 11.43 -17.82
C SER A 196 19.21 10.50 -16.64
N THR A 197 20.35 10.68 -15.98
CA THR A 197 20.79 9.82 -14.88
C THR A 197 20.60 10.52 -13.53
N ILE A 198 19.85 9.88 -12.64
CA ILE A 198 19.53 10.36 -11.30
C ILE A 198 20.62 9.89 -10.34
N ALA A 199 21.34 10.83 -9.73
CA ALA A 199 22.33 10.57 -8.69
C ALA A 199 21.71 10.64 -7.28
N ALA A 200 22.37 10.04 -6.29
CA ALA A 200 21.92 10.10 -4.91
C ALA A 200 21.85 11.55 -4.36
N ALA A 201 22.70 12.44 -4.84
CA ALA A 201 22.69 13.87 -4.47
C ALA A 201 21.41 14.57 -4.98
N ASP A 202 20.99 14.28 -6.21
CA ASP A 202 19.77 14.86 -6.81
C ASP A 202 18.53 14.46 -5.99
N ILE A 203 18.50 13.22 -5.52
CA ILE A 203 17.39 12.69 -4.69
C ILE A 203 17.26 13.50 -3.41
N ALA A 204 18.38 13.81 -2.75
CA ALA A 204 18.37 14.59 -1.51
C ALA A 204 17.85 16.02 -1.69
N GLU A 205 18.08 16.60 -2.87
CA GLU A 205 17.74 17.99 -3.18
C GLU A 205 16.29 18.13 -3.66
N VAL A 206 15.84 17.22 -4.51
CA VAL A 206 14.55 17.37 -5.24
C VAL A 206 13.38 16.67 -4.57
N THR A 207 13.62 15.47 -4.01
CA THR A 207 12.51 14.73 -3.40
C THR A 207 12.17 15.33 -2.05
N SER A 208 10.94 15.74 -1.91
CA SER A 208 10.34 15.89 -0.59
C SER A 208 10.57 14.58 0.17
N GLN A 209 10.91 14.66 1.45
CA GLN A 209 10.75 13.46 2.27
C GLN A 209 9.28 13.09 2.10
N GLY A 210 9.02 12.03 1.35
CA GLY A 210 7.67 11.53 1.15
C GLY A 210 7.06 11.27 2.52
N VAL A 211 5.76 11.21 2.61
CA VAL A 211 5.01 10.80 3.80
C VAL A 211 5.31 9.31 4.15
N GLY A 212 6.53 8.90 3.94
CA GLY A 212 7.22 7.75 4.51
C GLY A 212 7.69 8.10 5.92
N VAL A 213 6.74 8.55 6.72
CA VAL A 213 6.85 8.67 8.19
C VAL A 213 7.36 7.35 8.83
N GLU A 214 7.39 6.27 8.06
CA GLU A 214 7.70 4.95 8.55
C GLU A 214 9.15 4.75 9.02
N PRO A 215 10.22 5.14 8.29
CA PRO A 215 11.58 4.84 8.76
C PRO A 215 11.97 5.58 10.04
N GLU A 216 11.63 6.87 10.16
CA GLU A 216 11.94 7.67 11.34
C GLU A 216 11.10 7.25 12.55
N ILE A 217 9.83 6.95 12.36
CA ILE A 217 8.95 6.44 13.42
C ILE A 217 9.39 5.06 13.90
N TRP A 218 9.81 4.17 13.00
CA TRP A 218 10.37 2.88 13.38
C TRP A 218 11.69 3.05 14.15
N ALA A 219 12.52 4.04 13.77
CA ALA A 219 13.73 4.37 14.52
C ALA A 219 13.42 4.83 15.95
N ILE A 220 12.34 5.60 16.14
CA ILE A 220 11.87 6.00 17.49
C ILE A 220 11.45 4.77 18.30
N THR A 221 10.63 3.87 17.74
CA THR A 221 10.16 2.68 18.45
C THR A 221 11.29 1.70 18.76
N ASP A 222 12.27 1.57 17.87
CA ASP A 222 13.45 0.77 18.07
C ASP A 222 14.31 1.30 19.23
N ALA A 223 14.59 2.59 19.19
CA ALA A 223 15.33 3.26 20.25
C ALA A 223 14.63 3.18 21.61
N LEU A 224 13.27 3.25 21.61
CA LEU A 224 12.45 3.00 22.80
C LEU A 224 12.56 1.55 23.28
N GLY A 225 12.50 0.59 22.40
CA GLY A 225 12.68 -0.83 22.72
C GLY A 225 14.05 -1.12 23.37
N GLU A 226 15.07 -0.43 22.89
CA GLU A 226 16.44 -0.45 23.46
C GLU A 226 16.58 0.38 24.74
N ARG A 227 15.61 1.18 25.15
CA ARG A 227 15.70 2.19 26.21
C ARG A 227 16.81 3.21 25.99
N ASN A 228 17.09 3.55 24.75
CA ASN A 228 18.15 4.48 24.39
C ASN A 228 17.59 5.87 24.08
N PHE A 229 17.51 6.72 25.10
CA PHE A 229 16.95 8.07 24.95
C PHE A 229 17.76 8.95 23.99
N ALA A 230 19.07 8.81 23.94
CA ALA A 230 19.91 9.59 23.01
C ALA A 230 19.53 9.28 21.54
N LYS A 231 19.32 8.00 21.20
CA LYS A 231 18.81 7.60 19.88
C LYS A 231 17.35 8.07 19.64
N VAL A 232 16.50 8.03 20.67
CA VAL A 232 15.14 8.56 20.56
C VAL A 232 15.18 10.03 20.21
N LEU A 233 15.98 10.83 20.91
CA LEU A 233 16.10 12.26 20.68
C LEU A 233 16.64 12.58 19.28
N ASP A 234 17.68 11.85 18.84
CA ASP A 234 18.22 11.97 17.49
C ASP A 234 17.16 11.65 16.43
N SER A 235 16.40 10.56 16.59
CA SER A 235 15.32 10.19 15.67
C SER A 235 14.20 11.23 15.64
N VAL A 236 13.79 11.75 16.80
CA VAL A 236 12.78 12.81 16.91
C VAL A 236 13.26 14.13 16.33
N SER A 237 14.55 14.46 16.43
CA SER A 237 15.11 15.71 15.88
C SER A 237 15.16 15.70 14.34
N ARG A 238 15.30 14.54 13.73
CA ARG A 238 15.24 14.35 12.27
C ARG A 238 13.83 14.34 11.72
N PHE A 239 12.85 14.17 12.59
CA PHE A 239 11.44 14.18 12.20
C PHE A 239 11.02 15.64 11.98
N GLU A 240 10.65 15.99 10.74
CA GLU A 240 10.08 17.30 10.47
C GLU A 240 8.77 17.45 11.24
N ARG A 241 8.70 18.51 12.05
CA ARG A 241 7.54 18.79 12.90
C ARG A 241 6.42 19.39 12.08
N GLU A 242 5.81 18.56 11.24
CA GLU A 242 4.59 18.90 10.53
C GLU A 242 3.38 18.91 11.46
N ASN A 243 2.32 19.56 11.04
CA ASN A 243 1.04 19.52 11.74
C ASN A 243 0.60 18.07 11.97
N GLY A 244 0.41 17.69 13.23
CA GLY A 244 0.01 16.34 13.63
C GLY A 244 1.13 15.43 14.17
N PHE A 245 2.37 15.92 14.27
CA PHE A 245 3.51 15.15 14.83
C PHE A 245 3.17 14.47 16.16
N ALA A 246 2.61 15.21 17.13
CA ALA A 246 2.27 14.66 18.43
C ALA A 246 1.24 13.52 18.35
N VAL A 247 0.21 13.66 17.52
CA VAL A 247 -0.84 12.65 17.35
C VAL A 247 -0.25 11.38 16.72
N LEU A 248 0.61 11.54 15.72
CA LEU A 248 1.23 10.44 15.01
C LEU A 248 2.18 9.66 15.92
N VAL A 249 3.14 10.34 16.57
CA VAL A 249 4.12 9.70 17.46
C VAL A 249 3.42 9.02 18.64
N THR A 250 2.44 9.67 19.28
CA THR A 250 1.71 9.06 20.39
C THR A 250 0.93 7.83 19.98
N THR A 251 0.34 7.83 18.78
CA THR A 251 -0.41 6.69 18.25
C THR A 251 0.50 5.49 18.01
N VAL A 252 1.65 5.71 17.36
CA VAL A 252 2.58 4.63 17.03
C VAL A 252 3.27 4.09 18.27
N VAL A 253 3.69 4.96 19.19
CA VAL A 253 4.35 4.54 20.43
C VAL A 253 3.38 3.82 21.38
N GLU A 254 2.12 4.24 21.46
CA GLU A 254 1.08 3.50 22.22
C GLU A 254 0.91 2.09 21.65
N LYS A 255 0.75 1.97 20.35
CA LYS A 255 0.60 0.68 19.65
C LYS A 255 1.82 -0.22 19.88
N PHE A 256 3.01 0.34 19.83
CA PHE A 256 4.26 -0.38 20.09
C PHE A 256 4.32 -0.94 21.51
N PHE A 257 4.04 -0.14 22.54
CA PHE A 257 4.03 -0.61 23.93
C PHE A 257 2.91 -1.59 24.22
N ARG A 258 1.75 -1.46 23.57
CA ARG A 258 0.67 -2.44 23.63
C ARG A 258 1.16 -3.79 23.12
N GLN A 259 1.75 -3.80 21.92
CA GLN A 259 2.27 -5.02 21.31
C GLN A 259 3.35 -5.69 22.16
N LEU A 260 4.32 -4.91 22.70
CA LEU A 260 5.32 -5.47 23.60
C LEU A 260 4.73 -6.02 24.88
N ALA A 261 3.68 -5.38 25.46
CA ALA A 261 3.00 -5.89 26.64
C ALA A 261 2.28 -7.23 26.39
N GLU A 262 1.62 -7.35 25.23
CA GLU A 262 0.96 -8.60 24.81
C GLU A 262 2.01 -9.72 24.61
N LEU A 263 3.12 -9.43 23.93
CA LEU A 263 4.21 -10.39 23.74
C LEU A 263 4.90 -10.78 25.06
N LYS A 264 5.07 -9.84 26.00
CA LYS A 264 5.65 -10.10 27.32
C LYS A 264 4.77 -10.99 28.17
N ASP A 265 3.45 -10.76 28.16
CA ASP A 265 2.46 -11.61 28.84
C ASP A 265 2.42 -13.01 28.22
N ALA A 266 2.46 -13.12 26.90
CA ALA A 266 2.53 -14.39 26.18
C ALA A 266 3.84 -15.15 26.46
N GLU A 267 4.99 -14.47 26.51
CA GLU A 267 6.28 -15.05 26.88
C GLU A 267 6.21 -15.66 28.29
N ALA A 268 5.64 -14.93 29.26
CA ALA A 268 5.49 -15.40 30.63
C ALA A 268 4.58 -16.65 30.75
N LYS A 269 3.65 -16.81 29.81
CA LYS A 269 2.71 -17.95 29.74
C LYS A 269 3.19 -19.07 28.81
N GLY A 270 4.39 -19.00 28.27
CA GLY A 270 4.93 -20.00 27.33
C GLY A 270 4.25 -20.04 25.96
N ARG A 271 3.49 -18.99 25.56
CA ARG A 271 2.70 -18.91 24.33
C ARG A 271 3.24 -17.88 23.33
N PHE A 272 4.54 -17.55 23.41
CA PHE A 272 5.16 -16.56 22.54
C PHE A 272 5.02 -16.88 21.04
N GLY A 273 5.14 -18.17 20.66
CA GLY A 273 4.96 -18.63 19.28
C GLY A 273 3.56 -18.33 18.74
N GLU A 274 2.51 -18.60 19.53
CA GLU A 274 1.12 -18.28 19.18
C GLU A 274 0.90 -16.77 19.02
N ALA A 275 1.46 -15.99 19.94
CA ALA A 275 1.33 -14.51 19.91
C ALA A 275 2.07 -13.85 18.74
N THR A 276 3.00 -14.55 18.12
CA THR A 276 3.77 -14.07 16.94
C THR A 276 3.28 -14.68 15.63
N GLU A 277 2.24 -15.51 15.65
CA GLU A 277 1.65 -16.11 14.46
C GLU A 277 1.14 -14.99 13.50
N GLY A 278 1.57 -15.04 12.25
CA GLY A 278 1.27 -13.98 11.26
C GLY A 278 2.14 -12.72 11.35
N MET A 279 3.02 -12.60 12.35
CA MET A 279 3.99 -11.53 12.46
C MET A 279 5.21 -11.79 11.55
N ASN A 280 5.81 -10.72 11.01
CA ASN A 280 7.09 -10.84 10.32
C ASN A 280 8.16 -11.47 11.24
N PRO A 281 8.84 -12.55 10.84
CA PRO A 281 9.84 -13.24 11.68
C PRO A 281 10.97 -12.34 12.17
N TYR A 282 11.40 -11.37 11.37
CA TYR A 282 12.41 -10.38 11.78
C TYR A 282 11.87 -9.47 12.90
N ALA A 283 10.64 -8.95 12.74
CA ALA A 283 10.00 -8.11 13.74
C ALA A 283 9.74 -8.89 15.05
N ALA A 284 9.33 -10.15 14.97
CA ALA A 284 9.13 -11.01 16.14
C ALA A 284 10.43 -11.20 16.93
N ARG A 285 11.53 -11.52 16.26
CA ARG A 285 12.88 -11.66 16.90
C ARG A 285 13.35 -10.35 17.52
N LYS A 286 13.16 -9.23 16.81
CA LYS A 286 13.54 -7.90 17.29
C LYS A 286 12.77 -7.52 18.55
N ASN A 287 11.43 -7.68 18.51
CA ASN A 287 10.57 -7.44 19.67
C ASN A 287 10.92 -8.33 20.84
N GLN A 288 11.24 -9.61 20.62
CA GLN A 288 11.71 -10.50 21.65
C GLN A 288 13.00 -9.99 22.34
N GLY A 289 13.93 -9.43 21.55
CA GLY A 289 15.10 -8.76 22.08
C GLY A 289 14.77 -7.60 23.02
N PHE A 290 13.76 -6.80 22.67
CA PHE A 290 13.30 -5.67 23.48
C PHE A 290 12.62 -6.09 24.78
N LEU A 291 11.94 -7.24 24.83
CA LEU A 291 11.25 -7.72 26.05
C LEU A 291 12.20 -7.86 27.25
N ARG A 292 13.50 -8.09 27.02
CA ARG A 292 14.52 -8.18 28.08
C ARG A 292 14.74 -6.85 28.81
N ASN A 293 14.45 -5.74 28.16
CA ASN A 293 14.67 -4.40 28.70
C ASN A 293 13.48 -3.89 29.52
N TRP A 294 12.34 -4.60 29.50
CA TRP A 294 11.07 -4.10 30.02
C TRP A 294 10.37 -5.13 30.90
N SER A 295 9.83 -4.71 32.03
CA SER A 295 8.85 -5.48 32.78
C SER A 295 7.43 -5.24 32.23
N LEU A 296 6.52 -6.18 32.45
CA LEU A 296 5.13 -6.07 32.01
C LEU A 296 4.45 -4.81 32.57
N ASN A 297 4.73 -4.48 33.85
CA ASN A 297 4.16 -3.31 34.51
C ASN A 297 4.68 -2.01 33.88
N GLU A 298 5.96 -1.93 33.52
CA GLU A 298 6.53 -0.77 32.82
C GLU A 298 5.90 -0.58 31.44
N LEU A 299 5.73 -1.66 30.67
CA LEU A 299 5.09 -1.63 29.36
C LEU A 299 3.65 -1.13 29.43
N ARG A 300 2.87 -1.65 30.38
CA ARG A 300 1.50 -1.19 30.64
C ARG A 300 1.45 0.28 31.06
N ALA A 301 2.32 0.69 31.97
CA ALA A 301 2.40 2.08 32.42
C ALA A 301 2.81 3.03 31.28
N ALA A 302 3.78 2.63 30.44
CA ALA A 302 4.17 3.39 29.27
C ALA A 302 3.00 3.56 28.29
N ARG A 303 2.31 2.46 27.96
CA ARG A 303 1.12 2.49 27.11
C ARG A 303 0.08 3.49 27.60
N TYR A 304 -0.31 3.42 28.88
CA TYR A 304 -1.31 4.34 29.46
C TYR A 304 -0.89 5.80 29.35
N ARG A 305 0.37 6.12 29.59
CA ARG A 305 0.89 7.49 29.47
C ARG A 305 0.81 8.03 28.06
N PHE A 306 1.02 7.21 27.03
CA PHE A 306 0.91 7.63 25.64
C PHE A 306 -0.54 7.70 25.18
N LEU A 307 -1.43 6.85 25.70
CA LEU A 307 -2.86 6.95 25.45
C LEU A 307 -3.42 8.28 25.98
N GLU A 308 -3.10 8.64 27.24
CA GLU A 308 -3.50 9.90 27.86
C GLU A 308 -2.92 11.13 27.10
N LEU A 309 -1.66 11.03 26.68
CA LEU A 309 -1.03 12.10 25.92
C LEU A 309 -1.65 12.28 24.53
N ARG A 310 -2.09 11.21 23.88
CA ARG A 310 -2.78 11.25 22.59
C ARG A 310 -4.11 12.02 22.69
N GLU A 311 -4.88 11.79 23.74
CA GLU A 311 -6.13 12.54 23.97
C GLU A 311 -5.87 14.04 24.09
N ARG A 312 -4.79 14.42 24.76
CA ARG A 312 -4.38 15.83 24.89
C ARG A 312 -3.79 16.40 23.59
N ALA A 313 -3.10 15.59 22.80
CA ALA A 313 -2.48 16.01 21.55
C ALA A 313 -3.50 16.44 20.48
N VAL A 314 -4.71 15.90 20.53
CA VAL A 314 -5.80 16.28 19.62
C VAL A 314 -6.34 17.69 19.93
N SER A 315 -6.18 18.17 21.18
CA SER A 315 -6.81 19.41 21.66
C SER A 315 -5.83 20.55 21.97
N SER A 316 -4.50 20.36 21.82
CA SER A 316 -3.50 21.35 22.24
C SER A 316 -2.36 21.53 21.25
N SER A 317 -2.05 22.78 20.93
CA SER A 317 -0.91 23.19 20.09
C SER A 317 0.47 23.02 20.76
N SER A 318 0.53 22.77 22.08
CA SER A 318 1.80 22.56 22.82
C SER A 318 2.17 21.08 23.02
N ALA A 319 1.49 20.18 22.31
CA ALA A 319 1.63 18.74 22.51
C ALA A 319 3.02 18.19 22.13
N ASP A 320 3.71 18.79 21.17
CA ASP A 320 5.01 18.30 20.69
C ASP A 320 6.10 18.28 21.76
N ALA A 321 6.20 19.35 22.56
CA ALA A 321 7.14 19.42 23.69
C ALA A 321 6.82 18.37 24.77
N LEU A 322 5.52 18.14 25.02
CA LEU A 322 5.06 17.12 25.97
C LEU A 322 5.38 15.69 25.48
N VAL A 323 5.33 15.43 24.17
CA VAL A 323 5.72 14.14 23.59
C VAL A 323 7.19 13.85 23.90
N VAL A 324 8.10 14.78 23.62
CA VAL A 324 9.53 14.60 23.86
C VAL A 324 9.83 14.35 25.35
N ALA A 325 9.23 15.15 26.25
CA ALA A 325 9.39 14.96 27.68
C ALA A 325 8.85 13.59 28.15
N ARG A 326 7.78 13.10 27.54
CA ARG A 326 7.20 11.80 27.89
C ARG A 326 8.05 10.63 27.38
N LEU A 327 8.64 10.75 26.19
CA LEU A 327 9.59 9.79 25.65
C LEU A 327 10.81 9.63 26.59
N GLU A 328 11.34 10.76 27.10
CA GLU A 328 12.41 10.76 28.09
C GLU A 328 12.01 10.02 29.37
N GLN A 329 10.87 10.38 29.95
CA GLN A 329 10.39 9.76 31.19
C GLN A 329 10.22 8.24 31.09
N VAL A 330 9.80 7.76 29.93
CA VAL A 330 9.60 6.32 29.68
C VAL A 330 10.92 5.58 29.51
N CYS A 331 11.93 6.21 28.86
CA CYS A 331 13.26 5.62 28.70
C CYS A 331 14.03 5.51 30.03
N ARG A 332 13.83 6.44 30.95
CA ARG A 332 14.50 6.39 32.27
C ARG A 332 13.98 5.19 33.07
N ARG A 333 14.89 4.27 33.47
CA ARG A 333 14.55 3.25 34.47
C ARG A 333 14.16 3.95 35.77
N ARG A 334 12.99 3.64 36.33
CA ARG A 334 12.81 3.93 37.75
C ARG A 334 13.82 3.11 38.52
N VAL A 335 14.82 3.78 39.10
CA VAL A 335 15.61 3.17 40.17
C VAL A 335 14.59 2.81 41.25
N ALA A 336 14.36 1.49 41.43
CA ALA A 336 13.57 1.01 42.53
C ALA A 336 14.23 1.55 43.82
N ARG A 337 13.55 2.43 44.55
CA ARG A 337 13.86 2.75 45.93
C ARG A 337 13.29 1.66 46.81
#